data_5dbbb7b68b9f64a2dc08ec23085c85da
#
_entry.id   5dbbb7b68b9f64a2dc08ec23085c85da
#
_cell.length_a   1.000
_cell.length_b   1.000
_cell.length_c   1.000
_cell.angle_alpha   90.00
_cell.angle_beta   90.00
_cell.angle_gamma   90.00
#
_symmetry.space_group_name_H-M   'P 1'
#
loop_
_entity.id
_entity.type
_entity.pdbx_description
1 polymer ?
#
loop_
_entity_poly.entity_id
_entity_poly.type
_entity_poly.pdbx_seq_one_letter_code
_entity_poly.pdbx_strand_id
1 'polypeptide(L)'
;MIINFTKKVRILTGMILTLLIVIGGGVYVYQSKNSVQTSNIEEGKNLNKYIMDVIFDDESKRLMCNQNVEYVNNTNIALDKIYFHIYPNAFSKKEFAPFEKDEMNQAYPNGFNEGYIDIKNVLNNNNKLEYEIKGEKNDLLEVKIGRQLKPGEKISIDMKFNVKIPNSEGRFGYGENTINITNWFPIACVHDDRGWNLKSYEAIGDPFYSDTSNFYVKLLIPRKYKVGCTGNIVSEKSDSEKVLYEIQAKKVRDFAFILSDKFKIKKDTYKGVNINTYNLNEKLSTEVTKIAKDSISIFSNLFGEYPYDTYSVIASDFYIGGMEYPTLVMIDQSLYNEKDKFLLEYVIAHETAHQWWYSVIGNDEISEPWLDEALTEYSTVLYFEEKYGKEVGSKLIKTMEMQTRNHSSEDIFKATTQYKNSIDYSLNVYTKGALAFNEVRKKVGDEVFFETLKEYYNTYMFQNVNGAKFVDLWNKKGIDIDKIISEYK
;
A
#
# COMPACT_ATOMS: atom_id res chain seq x y z
N MET A 1 25.58 -31.80 -45.39
CA MET A 1 25.10 -32.36 -44.11
C MET A 1 24.23 -31.32 -43.45
N ILE A 2 22.93 -31.41 -43.63
CA ILE A 2 21.91 -30.41 -43.27
C ILE A 2 21.33 -30.84 -41.93
N ILE A 3 21.45 -30.01 -40.91
CA ILE A 3 20.77 -30.23 -39.62
C ILE A 3 19.60 -29.27 -39.55
N ASN A 4 18.39 -29.86 -39.65
CA ASN A 4 17.13 -29.18 -39.46
C ASN A 4 16.89 -28.91 -37.97
N PHE A 5 16.71 -27.66 -37.59
CA PHE A 5 16.11 -27.27 -36.31
C PHE A 5 14.67 -26.82 -36.53
N THR A 6 13.71 -27.70 -36.22
CA THR A 6 12.29 -27.34 -36.15
C THR A 6 12.02 -26.60 -34.86
N LYS A 7 11.85 -25.29 -34.92
CA LYS A 7 11.28 -24.46 -33.85
C LYS A 7 9.78 -24.71 -33.75
N LYS A 8 9.34 -25.34 -32.68
CA LYS A 8 7.92 -25.33 -32.28
C LYS A 8 7.57 -23.93 -31.76
N VAL A 9 6.94 -23.14 -32.60
CA VAL A 9 6.26 -21.88 -32.20
C VAL A 9 4.95 -22.28 -31.50
N ARG A 10 4.87 -22.10 -30.21
CA ARG A 10 3.59 -22.11 -29.50
C ARG A 10 2.92 -20.77 -29.73
N ILE A 11 1.87 -20.75 -30.54
CA ILE A 11 0.98 -19.60 -30.71
C ILE A 11 0.13 -19.54 -29.43
N LEU A 12 0.41 -18.54 -28.56
CA LEU A 12 -0.52 -18.13 -27.52
C LEU A 12 -1.59 -17.28 -28.19
N THR A 13 -2.82 -17.78 -28.24
CA THR A 13 -4.00 -17.03 -28.68
C THR A 13 -4.21 -15.86 -27.71
N GLY A 14 -3.90 -14.66 -28.17
CA GLY A 14 -4.21 -13.44 -27.43
C GLY A 14 -5.72 -13.22 -27.37
N MET A 15 -6.28 -13.09 -26.18
CA MET A 15 -7.64 -12.64 -25.98
C MET A 15 -7.82 -11.23 -26.55
N ILE A 16 -8.75 -11.07 -27.47
CA ILE A 16 -9.25 -9.77 -27.95
C ILE A 16 -10.27 -9.31 -26.94
N LEU A 17 -9.89 -8.36 -26.07
CA LEU A 17 -10.86 -7.69 -25.20
C LEU A 17 -11.47 -6.52 -25.97
N THR A 18 -12.76 -6.63 -26.32
CA THR A 18 -13.53 -5.52 -26.94
C THR A 18 -14.22 -4.75 -25.84
N LEU A 19 -13.78 -3.54 -25.56
CA LEU A 19 -14.44 -2.62 -24.64
C LEU A 19 -15.45 -1.78 -25.41
N LEU A 20 -16.75 -1.94 -25.12
CA LEU A 20 -17.83 -1.11 -25.66
C LEU A 20 -18.08 0.04 -24.68
N ILE A 21 -17.76 1.27 -25.11
CA ILE A 21 -18.05 2.48 -24.35
C ILE A 21 -19.20 3.21 -25.05
N VAL A 22 -20.32 3.37 -24.35
CA VAL A 22 -21.44 4.21 -24.82
C VAL A 22 -21.39 5.53 -24.04
N ILE A 23 -20.98 6.59 -24.69
CA ILE A 23 -21.02 7.95 -24.14
C ILE A 23 -21.71 8.82 -25.16
N GLY A 24 -22.85 9.43 -24.78
CA GLY A 24 -23.48 10.50 -25.52
C GLY A 24 -23.88 10.19 -26.98
N GLY A 25 -24.53 9.03 -27.23
CA GLY A 25 -25.10 8.70 -28.54
C GLY A 25 -24.14 8.15 -29.59
N GLY A 26 -22.87 7.88 -29.26
CA GLY A 26 -21.90 7.22 -30.14
C GLY A 26 -21.35 5.96 -29.53
N VAL A 27 -21.26 4.87 -30.30
CA VAL A 27 -20.60 3.63 -29.89
C VAL A 27 -19.17 3.69 -30.39
N TYR A 28 -18.21 3.81 -29.49
CA TYR A 28 -16.78 3.67 -29.81
C TYR A 28 -16.30 2.26 -29.48
N VAL A 29 -15.84 1.53 -30.51
CA VAL A 29 -15.21 0.23 -30.35
C VAL A 29 -13.70 0.43 -30.33
N TYR A 30 -13.09 0.33 -29.15
CA TYR A 30 -11.63 0.33 -29.03
C TYR A 30 -11.12 -1.11 -29.14
N GLN A 31 -10.50 -1.45 -30.27
CA GLN A 31 -9.77 -2.71 -30.44
C GLN A 31 -8.30 -2.51 -30.12
N SER A 32 -7.86 -2.96 -28.95
CA SER A 32 -6.44 -3.05 -28.64
C SER A 32 -5.84 -4.27 -29.32
N LYS A 33 -5.25 -4.05 -30.49
CA LYS A 33 -4.31 -5.03 -31.09
C LYS A 33 -2.90 -4.61 -30.69
N ASN A 34 -2.46 -5.01 -29.50
CA ASN A 34 -1.03 -5.15 -29.21
C ASN A 34 -0.87 -5.95 -27.92
N SER A 35 -0.38 -7.17 -28.04
CA SER A 35 0.23 -7.88 -26.93
C SER A 35 1.41 -7.04 -26.42
N VAL A 36 1.36 -6.67 -25.14
CA VAL A 36 2.54 -6.14 -24.47
C VAL A 36 3.64 -7.19 -24.62
N GLN A 37 4.72 -6.88 -25.34
CA GLN A 37 5.94 -7.67 -25.28
C GLN A 37 6.47 -7.54 -23.85
N THR A 38 6.15 -8.52 -23.01
CA THR A 38 6.79 -8.69 -21.72
C THR A 38 8.25 -9.03 -21.99
N SER A 39 9.14 -8.06 -21.81
CA SER A 39 10.58 -8.34 -21.73
C SER A 39 10.79 -9.39 -20.65
N ASN A 40 11.57 -10.43 -20.95
CA ASN A 40 11.94 -11.51 -20.05
C ASN A 40 12.69 -10.95 -18.83
N ILE A 41 11.94 -10.59 -17.80
CA ILE A 41 12.46 -10.37 -16.45
C ILE A 41 12.03 -11.63 -15.68
N GLU A 42 12.95 -12.26 -14.96
CA GLU A 42 12.62 -13.35 -14.05
C GLU A 42 11.55 -12.86 -13.07
N GLU A 43 10.29 -13.08 -13.45
CA GLU A 43 9.15 -12.93 -12.56
C GLU A 43 9.33 -13.97 -11.47
N GLY A 44 9.40 -13.55 -10.20
CA GLY A 44 9.45 -14.47 -9.06
C GLY A 44 8.37 -15.54 -9.24
N LYS A 45 8.74 -16.81 -9.30
CA LYS A 45 7.87 -17.93 -9.71
C LYS A 45 6.59 -18.06 -8.87
N ASN A 46 6.54 -17.40 -7.71
CA ASN A 46 5.53 -17.57 -6.67
C ASN A 46 4.79 -16.28 -6.30
N LEU A 47 4.81 -15.24 -7.12
CA LEU A 47 4.05 -14.02 -6.85
C LEU A 47 2.72 -14.02 -7.60
N ASN A 48 1.68 -13.51 -6.94
CA ASN A 48 0.43 -13.19 -7.61
C ASN A 48 0.67 -12.11 -8.66
N LYS A 49 -0.16 -12.11 -9.72
CA LYS A 49 -0.08 -11.12 -10.78
C LYS A 49 -1.45 -10.55 -11.07
N TYR A 50 -1.54 -9.24 -11.02
CA TYR A 50 -2.75 -8.49 -11.33
C TYR A 50 -2.57 -7.77 -12.66
N ILE A 51 -3.51 -7.96 -13.58
CA ILE A 51 -3.61 -7.24 -14.86
C ILE A 51 -4.94 -6.53 -14.85
N MET A 52 -4.92 -5.20 -14.91
CA MET A 52 -6.12 -4.39 -14.76
C MET A 52 -6.27 -3.40 -15.92
N ASP A 53 -7.48 -3.34 -16.48
CA ASP A 53 -7.93 -2.26 -17.35
C ASP A 53 -8.94 -1.40 -16.57
N VAL A 54 -8.62 -0.13 -16.37
CA VAL A 54 -9.37 0.80 -15.51
C VAL A 54 -9.74 2.04 -16.28
N ILE A 55 -11.01 2.41 -16.23
CA ILE A 55 -11.52 3.66 -16.80
C ILE A 55 -12.11 4.48 -15.66
N PHE A 56 -11.60 5.70 -15.48
CA PHE A 56 -12.18 6.67 -14.56
C PHE A 56 -13.18 7.57 -15.28
N ASP A 57 -14.40 7.59 -14.79
CA ASP A 57 -15.44 8.52 -15.16
C ASP A 57 -15.56 9.62 -14.11
N ASP A 58 -15.14 10.84 -14.49
CA ASP A 58 -15.10 11.98 -13.59
C ASP A 58 -16.51 12.52 -13.24
N GLU A 59 -17.46 12.40 -14.16
CA GLU A 59 -18.81 12.93 -13.95
C GLU A 59 -19.55 12.12 -12.87
N SER A 60 -19.47 10.80 -12.93
CA SER A 60 -20.12 9.92 -11.96
C SER A 60 -19.24 9.54 -10.76
N LYS A 61 -17.95 9.93 -10.76
CA LYS A 61 -16.93 9.50 -9.78
C LYS A 61 -16.88 7.98 -9.65
N ARG A 62 -16.77 7.30 -10.79
CA ARG A 62 -16.74 5.83 -10.85
C ARG A 62 -15.52 5.31 -11.60
N LEU A 63 -15.11 4.12 -11.20
CA LEU A 63 -14.18 3.30 -11.97
C LEU A 63 -14.96 2.15 -12.61
N MET A 64 -14.67 1.89 -13.88
CA MET A 64 -15.10 0.68 -14.62
C MET A 64 -13.86 -0.18 -14.82
N CYS A 65 -13.89 -1.40 -14.29
CA CYS A 65 -12.71 -2.21 -14.15
C CYS A 65 -12.88 -3.61 -14.72
N ASN A 66 -11.84 -4.07 -15.43
CA ASN A 66 -11.62 -5.48 -15.69
C ASN A 66 -10.29 -5.85 -15.03
N GLN A 67 -10.29 -6.91 -14.23
CA GLN A 67 -9.12 -7.44 -13.55
C GLN A 67 -8.94 -8.89 -13.90
N ASN A 68 -7.74 -9.29 -14.26
CA ASN A 68 -7.29 -10.67 -14.25
C ASN A 68 -6.30 -10.82 -13.10
N VAL A 69 -6.54 -11.79 -12.22
CA VAL A 69 -5.57 -12.18 -11.21
C VAL A 69 -5.07 -13.59 -11.47
N GLU A 70 -3.77 -13.74 -11.70
CA GLU A 70 -3.10 -15.03 -11.65
C GLU A 70 -2.70 -15.27 -10.19
N TYR A 71 -3.53 -16.06 -9.49
CA TYR A 71 -3.31 -16.40 -8.08
C TYR A 71 -2.45 -17.67 -7.99
N VAL A 72 -1.47 -17.65 -7.10
CA VAL A 72 -0.57 -18.76 -6.80
C VAL A 72 -0.90 -19.31 -5.42
N ASN A 73 -1.17 -20.61 -5.30
CA ASN A 73 -1.31 -21.23 -3.99
C ASN A 73 0.07 -21.44 -3.35
N ASN A 74 0.50 -20.47 -2.55
CA ASN A 74 1.75 -20.53 -1.78
C ASN A 74 1.58 -21.23 -0.42
N THR A 75 0.40 -21.77 -0.11
CA THR A 75 0.14 -22.51 1.12
C THR A 75 0.62 -23.97 1.01
N ASN A 76 0.62 -24.68 2.12
CA ASN A 76 0.95 -26.10 2.18
C ASN A 76 -0.27 -27.03 2.02
N ILE A 77 -1.47 -26.46 1.76
CA ILE A 77 -2.74 -27.19 1.61
C ILE A 77 -3.36 -26.96 0.23
N ALA A 78 -4.24 -27.84 -0.18
CA ALA A 78 -5.05 -27.63 -1.37
C ALA A 78 -6.23 -26.70 -1.04
N LEU A 79 -6.49 -25.71 -1.92
CA LEU A 79 -7.55 -24.73 -1.77
C LEU A 79 -8.69 -25.04 -2.74
N ASP A 80 -9.94 -24.95 -2.28
CA ASP A 80 -11.15 -25.07 -3.10
C ASP A 80 -11.84 -23.71 -3.33
N LYS A 81 -11.39 -22.68 -2.65
CA LYS A 81 -11.85 -21.29 -2.73
C LYS A 81 -10.73 -20.30 -2.46
N ILE A 82 -10.93 -19.09 -2.93
CA ILE A 82 -10.03 -17.96 -2.71
C ILE A 82 -10.88 -16.80 -2.19
N TYR A 83 -10.36 -16.07 -1.20
CA TYR A 83 -10.99 -14.88 -0.67
C TYR A 83 -10.26 -13.63 -1.17
N PHE A 84 -11.05 -12.57 -1.36
CA PHE A 84 -10.55 -11.25 -1.71
C PHE A 84 -11.16 -10.22 -0.77
N HIS A 85 -10.34 -9.29 -0.30
CA HIS A 85 -10.85 -8.06 0.28
C HIS A 85 -11.43 -7.17 -0.81
N ILE A 86 -12.60 -6.61 -0.55
CA ILE A 86 -13.28 -5.62 -1.39
C ILE A 86 -13.58 -4.39 -0.51
N TYR A 87 -12.51 -3.78 -0.03
CA TYR A 87 -12.50 -2.70 0.96
C TYR A 87 -13.43 -1.50 0.67
N PRO A 88 -13.72 -1.11 -0.61
CA PRO A 88 -14.66 -0.02 -0.88
C PRO A 88 -16.06 -0.23 -0.26
N ASN A 89 -16.46 -1.45 0.05
CA ASN A 89 -17.75 -1.72 0.67
C ASN A 89 -17.85 -1.25 2.13
N ALA A 90 -16.72 -1.01 2.81
CA ALA A 90 -16.70 -0.34 4.11
C ALA A 90 -17.24 1.10 4.06
N PHE A 91 -17.29 1.71 2.87
CA PHE A 91 -17.83 3.06 2.64
C PHE A 91 -19.28 3.05 2.14
N SER A 92 -19.94 1.88 2.06
CA SER A 92 -21.29 1.73 1.48
C SER A 92 -22.40 2.27 2.36
N LYS A 93 -22.18 2.35 3.67
CA LYS A 93 -23.13 2.87 4.65
C LYS A 93 -22.38 3.69 5.71
N LYS A 94 -23.09 4.67 6.28
CA LYS A 94 -22.51 5.54 7.31
C LYS A 94 -22.02 4.76 8.54
N GLU A 95 -22.76 3.73 8.94
CA GLU A 95 -22.41 2.86 10.06
C GLU A 95 -21.23 1.91 9.79
N PHE A 96 -20.85 1.72 8.54
CA PHE A 96 -19.71 0.90 8.14
C PHE A 96 -18.45 1.73 7.92
N ALA A 97 -18.62 3.05 7.74
CA ALA A 97 -17.51 3.95 7.38
C ALA A 97 -16.33 3.77 8.35
N PRO A 98 -15.12 3.54 7.82
CA PRO A 98 -13.96 3.17 8.62
C PRO A 98 -13.28 4.41 9.24
N PHE A 99 -14.06 5.16 10.04
CA PHE A 99 -13.62 6.35 10.75
C PHE A 99 -14.21 6.35 12.16
N GLU A 100 -13.50 6.88 13.13
CA GLU A 100 -14.06 7.11 14.46
C GLU A 100 -15.17 8.15 14.41
N LYS A 101 -16.09 8.12 15.37
CA LYS A 101 -17.30 8.96 15.32
C LYS A 101 -17.01 10.46 15.32
N ASP A 102 -15.96 10.88 15.99
CA ASP A 102 -15.50 12.26 16.08
C ASP A 102 -14.74 12.71 14.83
N GLU A 103 -14.19 11.77 14.06
CA GLU A 103 -13.52 12.03 12.78
C GLU A 103 -14.47 12.15 11.59
N MET A 104 -15.72 11.68 11.72
CA MET A 104 -16.68 11.65 10.60
C MET A 104 -16.89 12.99 9.90
N ASN A 105 -16.80 14.11 10.61
CA ASN A 105 -16.94 15.44 10.01
C ASN A 105 -15.69 15.88 9.24
N GLN A 106 -14.52 15.38 9.60
CA GLN A 106 -13.28 15.59 8.88
C GLN A 106 -13.24 14.70 7.63
N ALA A 107 -13.58 13.42 7.80
CA ALA A 107 -13.65 12.46 6.71
C ALA A 107 -14.71 12.82 5.64
N TYR A 108 -15.81 13.40 6.05
CA TYR A 108 -16.92 13.79 5.18
C TYR A 108 -17.32 15.26 5.41
N PRO A 109 -16.53 16.25 5.02
CA PRO A 109 -16.80 17.67 5.28
C PRO A 109 -18.09 18.17 4.61
N ASN A 110 -18.53 17.50 3.54
CA ASN A 110 -19.78 17.80 2.82
C ASN A 110 -20.94 16.84 3.17
N GLY A 111 -20.80 16.09 4.29
CA GLY A 111 -21.74 15.04 4.68
C GLY A 111 -21.49 13.70 4.01
N PHE A 112 -22.01 12.63 4.62
CA PHE A 112 -21.79 11.27 4.15
C PHE A 112 -22.33 11.08 2.71
N ASN A 113 -21.46 10.50 1.87
CA ASN A 113 -21.80 10.01 0.55
C ASN A 113 -21.19 8.61 0.40
N GLU A 114 -21.95 7.68 -0.14
CA GLU A 114 -21.55 6.28 -0.23
C GLU A 114 -20.44 6.02 -1.26
N GLY A 115 -19.52 5.12 -0.91
CA GLY A 115 -18.60 4.46 -1.83
C GLY A 115 -18.78 2.95 -1.75
N TYR A 116 -18.58 2.22 -2.84
CA TYR A 116 -18.69 0.77 -2.86
C TYR A 116 -18.06 0.15 -4.11
N ILE A 117 -17.87 -1.16 -4.07
CA ILE A 117 -17.53 -1.98 -5.24
C ILE A 117 -18.69 -2.90 -5.57
N ASP A 118 -19.00 -2.99 -6.86
CA ASP A 118 -20.09 -3.80 -7.39
C ASP A 118 -19.53 -4.85 -8.35
N ILE A 119 -19.41 -6.09 -7.88
CA ILE A 119 -18.89 -7.23 -8.64
C ILE A 119 -19.94 -7.69 -9.64
N LYS A 120 -19.62 -7.63 -10.93
CA LYS A 120 -20.52 -7.97 -12.04
C LYS A 120 -20.34 -9.39 -12.54
N ASN A 121 -19.11 -9.88 -12.52
CA ASN A 121 -18.79 -11.19 -13.08
C ASN A 121 -17.48 -11.72 -12.50
N VAL A 122 -17.42 -13.03 -12.27
CA VAL A 122 -16.20 -13.74 -11.86
C VAL A 122 -16.09 -14.99 -12.73
N LEU A 123 -14.98 -15.14 -13.45
CA LEU A 123 -14.77 -16.22 -14.42
C LEU A 123 -13.41 -16.89 -14.21
N ASN A 124 -13.33 -18.15 -14.63
CA ASN A 124 -12.07 -18.82 -14.92
C ASN A 124 -12.16 -19.44 -16.34
N ASN A 125 -11.27 -19.05 -17.24
CA ASN A 125 -11.28 -19.51 -18.63
C ASN A 125 -12.68 -19.40 -19.29
N ASN A 126 -13.34 -18.25 -19.13
CA ASN A 126 -14.71 -17.95 -19.59
C ASN A 126 -15.84 -18.74 -18.89
N ASN A 127 -15.56 -19.64 -17.95
CA ASN A 127 -16.57 -20.32 -17.17
C ASN A 127 -16.90 -19.49 -15.92
N LYS A 128 -18.20 -19.33 -15.64
CA LYS A 128 -18.63 -18.61 -14.42
C LYS A 128 -18.20 -19.39 -13.18
N LEU A 129 -17.63 -18.67 -12.23
CA LEU A 129 -17.37 -19.16 -10.88
C LEU A 129 -18.49 -18.71 -9.96
N GLU A 130 -18.86 -19.55 -8.99
CA GLU A 130 -19.72 -19.14 -7.90
C GLU A 130 -18.95 -18.21 -6.96
N TYR A 131 -19.60 -17.15 -6.53
CA TYR A 131 -19.03 -16.23 -5.52
C TYR A 131 -20.10 -15.72 -4.58
N GLU A 132 -19.67 -15.32 -3.41
CA GLU A 132 -20.51 -14.74 -2.36
C GLU A 132 -19.82 -13.55 -1.70
N ILE A 133 -20.58 -12.47 -1.45
CA ILE A 133 -20.10 -11.33 -0.68
C ILE A 133 -20.37 -11.60 0.79
N LYS A 134 -19.34 -11.45 1.62
CA LYS A 134 -19.32 -11.78 3.06
C LYS A 134 -18.70 -10.64 3.89
N GLY A 135 -18.55 -10.90 5.19
CA GLY A 135 -18.02 -9.92 6.15
C GLY A 135 -19.12 -9.02 6.72
N GLU A 136 -18.85 -8.43 7.86
CA GLU A 136 -19.82 -7.54 8.54
C GLU A 136 -20.13 -6.28 7.73
N LYS A 137 -19.14 -5.78 6.99
CA LYS A 137 -19.25 -4.61 6.10
C LYS A 137 -19.46 -4.99 4.64
N ASN A 138 -19.74 -6.27 4.34
CA ASN A 138 -19.77 -6.82 2.97
C ASN A 138 -18.45 -6.58 2.20
N ASP A 139 -17.36 -6.58 2.90
CA ASP A 139 -16.02 -6.22 2.41
C ASP A 139 -15.13 -7.41 2.07
N LEU A 140 -15.72 -8.60 2.02
CA LEU A 140 -15.07 -9.85 1.59
C LEU A 140 -15.81 -10.46 0.41
N LEU A 141 -15.04 -11.00 -0.55
CA LEU A 141 -15.52 -11.77 -1.69
C LEU A 141 -14.97 -13.20 -1.60
N GLU A 142 -15.82 -14.19 -1.34
CA GLU A 142 -15.48 -15.62 -1.46
C GLU A 142 -15.71 -16.07 -2.89
N VAL A 143 -14.71 -16.68 -3.52
CA VAL A 143 -14.81 -17.26 -4.87
C VAL A 143 -14.52 -18.75 -4.79
N LYS A 144 -15.52 -19.60 -5.14
CA LYS A 144 -15.35 -21.04 -5.27
C LYS A 144 -14.70 -21.36 -6.63
N ILE A 145 -13.54 -21.98 -6.63
CA ILE A 145 -12.76 -22.17 -7.85
C ILE A 145 -13.10 -23.47 -8.62
N GLY A 146 -14.07 -24.25 -8.12
CA GLY A 146 -14.60 -25.44 -8.80
C GLY A 146 -13.65 -26.62 -8.90
N ARG A 147 -12.48 -26.57 -8.29
CA ARG A 147 -11.47 -27.62 -8.22
C ARG A 147 -10.59 -27.45 -6.99
N GLN A 148 -9.79 -28.45 -6.68
CA GLN A 148 -8.71 -28.31 -5.71
C GLN A 148 -7.49 -27.66 -6.38
N LEU A 149 -7.02 -26.53 -5.87
CA LEU A 149 -5.78 -25.87 -6.27
C LEU A 149 -4.67 -26.33 -5.32
N LYS A 150 -3.80 -27.22 -5.79
CA LYS A 150 -2.72 -27.78 -4.96
C LYS A 150 -1.62 -26.75 -4.66
N PRO A 151 -0.81 -26.97 -3.61
CA PRO A 151 0.38 -26.16 -3.35
C PRO A 151 1.25 -25.97 -4.60
N GLY A 152 1.64 -24.72 -4.87
CA GLY A 152 2.41 -24.30 -6.04
C GLY A 152 1.64 -24.20 -7.36
N GLU A 153 0.37 -24.62 -7.41
CA GLU A 153 -0.46 -24.43 -8.61
C GLU A 153 -0.97 -22.99 -8.73
N LYS A 154 -1.32 -22.62 -9.96
CA LYS A 154 -1.87 -21.32 -10.30
C LYS A 154 -3.28 -21.42 -10.86
N ILE A 155 -4.07 -20.37 -10.65
CA ILE A 155 -5.37 -20.18 -11.28
C ILE A 155 -5.51 -18.73 -11.76
N SER A 156 -6.09 -18.55 -12.94
CA SER A 156 -6.42 -17.23 -13.47
C SER A 156 -7.90 -16.94 -13.18
N ILE A 157 -8.19 -15.82 -12.53
CA ILE A 157 -9.55 -15.38 -12.23
C ILE A 157 -9.77 -14.02 -12.88
N ASP A 158 -10.76 -13.96 -13.77
CA ASP A 158 -11.19 -12.73 -14.42
C ASP A 158 -12.37 -12.13 -13.65
N MET A 159 -12.28 -10.87 -13.28
CA MET A 159 -13.32 -10.13 -12.59
C MET A 159 -13.70 -8.87 -13.36
N LYS A 160 -15.00 -8.63 -13.46
CA LYS A 160 -15.52 -7.34 -13.90
C LYS A 160 -16.27 -6.68 -12.77
N PHE A 161 -15.96 -5.42 -12.49
CA PHE A 161 -16.58 -4.68 -11.41
C PHE A 161 -16.60 -3.18 -11.68
N ASN A 162 -17.45 -2.46 -10.94
CA ASN A 162 -17.46 -1.02 -10.89
C ASN A 162 -17.19 -0.55 -9.46
N VAL A 163 -16.51 0.58 -9.31
CA VAL A 163 -16.26 1.20 -8.02
C VAL A 163 -16.89 2.57 -8.01
N LYS A 164 -17.70 2.89 -7.00
CA LYS A 164 -18.16 4.25 -6.71
C LYS A 164 -17.24 4.85 -5.65
N ILE A 165 -16.66 6.01 -5.98
CA ILE A 165 -15.75 6.74 -5.11
C ILE A 165 -16.60 7.67 -4.23
N PRO A 166 -16.48 7.63 -2.88
CA PRO A 166 -17.23 8.52 -1.98
C PRO A 166 -16.64 9.93 -1.96
N ASN A 167 -17.43 10.92 -1.54
CA ASN A 167 -16.93 12.25 -1.20
C ASN A 167 -16.32 12.22 0.21
N SER A 168 -15.16 11.63 0.32
CA SER A 168 -14.42 11.42 1.57
C SER A 168 -12.98 11.89 1.43
N GLU A 169 -12.49 12.66 2.40
CA GLU A 169 -11.10 13.13 2.49
C GLU A 169 -10.23 12.16 3.29
N GLY A 170 -10.36 10.86 3.00
CA GLY A 170 -9.60 9.78 3.59
C GLY A 170 -8.69 9.08 2.58
N ARG A 171 -8.32 7.84 2.91
CA ARG A 171 -7.53 6.97 2.03
C ARG A 171 -8.22 6.70 0.70
N PHE A 172 -9.54 6.52 0.71
CA PHE A 172 -10.35 6.27 -0.47
C PHE A 172 -11.49 7.29 -0.55
N GLY A 173 -11.48 8.13 -1.60
CA GLY A 173 -12.49 9.16 -1.78
C GLY A 173 -12.01 10.33 -2.64
N TYR A 174 -12.81 11.38 -2.70
CA TYR A 174 -12.43 12.63 -3.37
C TYR A 174 -12.74 13.84 -2.50
N GLY A 175 -11.82 14.78 -2.47
CA GLY A 175 -11.95 16.10 -1.88
C GLY A 175 -12.03 17.20 -2.93
N GLU A 176 -11.63 18.40 -2.56
CA GLU A 176 -11.59 19.57 -3.45
C GLU A 176 -10.42 19.52 -4.45
N ASN A 177 -9.30 18.95 -4.03
CA ASN A 177 -8.06 19.02 -4.79
C ASN A 177 -7.62 17.68 -5.36
N THR A 178 -7.95 16.57 -4.71
CA THR A 178 -7.48 15.23 -5.09
C THR A 178 -8.60 14.20 -5.11
N ILE A 179 -8.36 13.14 -5.88
CA ILE A 179 -9.16 11.92 -5.88
C ILE A 179 -8.20 10.79 -5.49
N ASN A 180 -8.40 10.26 -4.28
CA ASN A 180 -7.58 9.23 -3.67
C ASN A 180 -8.18 7.87 -3.96
N ILE A 181 -7.48 7.04 -4.71
CA ILE A 181 -7.98 5.73 -5.16
C ILE A 181 -7.02 4.66 -4.65
N THR A 182 -7.30 4.19 -3.43
CA THR A 182 -6.48 3.24 -2.70
C THR A 182 -7.32 2.08 -2.23
N ASN A 183 -6.76 0.87 -2.15
CA ASN A 183 -7.44 -0.36 -1.71
C ASN A 183 -8.80 -0.57 -2.42
N TRP A 184 -8.86 -0.23 -3.71
CA TRP A 184 -10.08 -0.03 -4.50
C TRP A 184 -10.52 -1.25 -5.31
N PHE A 185 -9.69 -2.28 -5.43
CA PHE A 185 -9.91 -3.46 -6.25
C PHE A 185 -9.98 -4.73 -5.39
N PRO A 186 -10.52 -5.87 -5.90
CA PRO A 186 -10.45 -7.13 -5.19
C PRO A 186 -8.99 -7.59 -5.03
N ILE A 187 -8.47 -7.52 -3.80
CA ILE A 187 -7.12 -7.96 -3.44
C ILE A 187 -7.20 -9.31 -2.71
N ALA A 188 -6.41 -10.29 -3.14
CA ALA A 188 -6.42 -11.61 -2.53
C ALA A 188 -6.03 -11.54 -1.05
N CYS A 189 -6.86 -12.13 -0.19
CA CYS A 189 -6.58 -12.26 1.23
C CYS A 189 -5.34 -13.12 1.44
N VAL A 190 -4.55 -12.82 2.46
CA VAL A 190 -3.43 -13.67 2.86
C VAL A 190 -3.97 -14.93 3.53
N HIS A 191 -3.35 -16.06 3.21
CA HIS A 191 -3.53 -17.31 3.94
C HIS A 191 -2.22 -17.66 4.63
N ASP A 192 -2.17 -17.48 5.93
CA ASP A 192 -1.03 -17.78 6.79
C ASP A 192 -1.25 -19.05 7.64
N ASP A 193 -0.44 -19.27 8.65
CA ASP A 193 -0.54 -20.42 9.56
C ASP A 193 -1.84 -20.47 10.37
N ARG A 194 -2.55 -19.35 10.48
CA ARG A 194 -3.88 -19.20 11.12
C ARG A 194 -5.03 -19.45 10.17
N GLY A 195 -4.77 -19.64 8.87
CA GLY A 195 -5.74 -19.75 7.80
C GLY A 195 -5.90 -18.44 7.05
N TRP A 196 -7.07 -18.26 6.40
CA TRP A 196 -7.39 -17.03 5.68
C TRP A 196 -7.56 -15.85 6.64
N ASN A 197 -6.85 -14.75 6.39
CA ASN A 197 -7.10 -13.47 7.05
C ASN A 197 -8.32 -12.81 6.42
N LEU A 198 -9.43 -12.81 7.16
CA LEU A 198 -10.74 -12.30 6.71
C LEU A 198 -11.22 -11.11 7.57
N LYS A 199 -10.28 -10.33 8.10
CA LYS A 199 -10.61 -9.18 8.93
C LYS A 199 -11.21 -8.06 8.09
N SER A 200 -12.25 -7.43 8.65
CA SER A 200 -12.88 -6.25 8.05
C SER A 200 -12.00 -5.01 8.13
N TYR A 201 -12.33 -4.00 7.33
CA TYR A 201 -11.73 -2.69 7.39
C TYR A 201 -12.04 -2.01 8.75
N GLU A 202 -11.05 -1.83 9.59
CA GLU A 202 -11.20 -1.21 10.91
C GLU A 202 -10.92 0.31 10.84
N ALA A 203 -11.44 1.05 11.85
CA ALA A 203 -11.25 2.50 11.91
C ALA A 203 -9.92 2.91 12.54
N ILE A 204 -9.34 2.06 13.40
CA ILE A 204 -8.10 2.32 14.13
C ILE A 204 -6.96 1.59 13.41
N GLY A 205 -5.88 2.29 13.14
CA GLY A 205 -4.69 1.77 12.49
C GLY A 205 -4.88 1.50 11.00
N ASP A 206 -4.02 0.66 10.45
CA ASP A 206 -4.00 0.28 9.04
C ASP A 206 -4.53 -1.14 8.87
N PRO A 207 -5.69 -1.31 8.21
CA PRO A 207 -6.36 -2.59 8.17
C PRO A 207 -5.92 -3.46 6.98
N PHE A 208 -4.68 -3.28 6.51
CA PHE A 208 -4.23 -3.91 5.29
C PHE A 208 -3.27 -5.06 5.58
N TYR A 209 -3.51 -6.17 4.91
CA TYR A 209 -2.63 -7.32 4.93
C TYR A 209 -2.69 -8.02 3.59
N SER A 210 -1.61 -7.99 2.85
CA SER A 210 -1.54 -8.54 1.49
C SER A 210 -0.18 -9.18 1.19
N ASP A 211 -0.17 -10.11 0.25
CA ASP A 211 1.05 -10.70 -0.27
C ASP A 211 1.69 -9.80 -1.32
N THR A 212 3.02 -9.80 -1.34
CA THR A 212 3.77 -9.18 -2.43
C THR A 212 3.34 -9.72 -3.78
N SER A 213 3.05 -8.84 -4.73
CA SER A 213 2.47 -9.15 -6.04
C SER A 213 3.07 -8.28 -7.15
N ASN A 214 2.76 -8.61 -8.40
CA ASN A 214 3.09 -7.78 -9.56
C ASN A 214 1.82 -7.20 -10.18
N PHE A 215 1.84 -5.91 -10.52
CA PHE A 215 0.70 -5.19 -11.09
C PHE A 215 1.04 -4.62 -12.47
N TYR A 216 0.11 -4.80 -13.41
CA TYR A 216 0.13 -4.24 -14.76
C TYR A 216 -1.20 -3.55 -14.98
N VAL A 217 -1.19 -2.21 -15.01
CA VAL A 217 -2.43 -1.43 -15.00
C VAL A 217 -2.47 -0.54 -16.23
N LYS A 218 -3.56 -0.61 -16.98
CA LYS A 218 -3.94 0.36 -17.99
C LYS A 218 -5.00 1.27 -17.39
N LEU A 219 -4.67 2.54 -17.25
CA LEU A 219 -5.52 3.54 -16.62
C LEU A 219 -5.89 4.62 -17.64
N LEU A 220 -7.17 4.68 -17.99
CA LEU A 220 -7.74 5.70 -18.88
C LEU A 220 -8.46 6.76 -18.05
N ILE A 221 -7.99 8.00 -18.10
CA ILE A 221 -8.54 9.12 -17.33
C ILE A 221 -8.78 10.35 -18.24
N PRO A 222 -9.62 11.33 -17.83
CA PRO A 222 -9.71 12.62 -18.50
C PRO A 222 -8.36 13.35 -18.50
N ARG A 223 -8.01 13.96 -19.64
CA ARG A 223 -6.70 14.59 -19.86
C ARG A 223 -6.35 15.73 -18.91
N LYS A 224 -7.33 16.34 -18.27
CA LYS A 224 -7.10 17.40 -17.27
C LYS A 224 -6.35 16.90 -16.03
N TYR A 225 -6.48 15.61 -15.69
CA TYR A 225 -5.85 15.02 -14.52
C TYR A 225 -4.41 14.59 -14.78
N LYS A 226 -3.58 14.80 -13.78
CA LYS A 226 -2.27 14.15 -13.61
C LYS A 226 -2.43 13.03 -12.61
N VAL A 227 -1.64 11.98 -12.77
CA VAL A 227 -1.66 10.80 -11.90
C VAL A 227 -0.34 10.61 -11.19
N GLY A 228 -0.40 10.45 -9.86
CA GLY A 228 0.65 9.82 -9.07
C GLY A 228 0.21 8.41 -8.74
N CYS A 229 1.07 7.41 -8.90
CA CYS A 229 0.70 6.00 -8.74
C CYS A 229 1.82 5.15 -8.15
N THR A 230 1.44 4.03 -7.59
CA THR A 230 2.36 2.94 -7.24
C THR A 230 3.07 2.44 -8.50
N GLY A 231 4.40 2.27 -8.43
CA GLY A 231 5.22 1.78 -9.53
C GLY A 231 5.56 2.83 -10.59
N ASN A 232 5.83 2.38 -11.80
CA ASN A 232 6.35 3.21 -12.89
C ASN A 232 5.32 3.35 -14.01
N ILE A 233 5.10 4.59 -14.49
CA ILE A 233 4.43 4.84 -15.76
C ILE A 233 5.40 4.48 -16.88
N VAL A 234 5.09 3.41 -17.63
CA VAL A 234 5.96 2.91 -18.71
C VAL A 234 5.50 3.39 -20.08
N SER A 235 4.26 3.85 -20.21
CA SER A 235 3.71 4.43 -21.44
C SER A 235 2.62 5.43 -21.12
N GLU A 236 2.59 6.53 -21.89
CA GLU A 236 1.54 7.55 -21.85
C GLU A 236 1.09 7.84 -23.27
N LYS A 237 -0.21 7.70 -23.56
CA LYS A 237 -0.81 8.01 -24.85
C LYS A 237 -2.04 8.88 -24.64
N SER A 238 -2.10 10.04 -25.28
CA SER A 238 -3.22 10.98 -25.11
C SER A 238 -3.86 11.34 -26.43
N ASP A 239 -5.17 11.56 -26.40
CA ASP A 239 -5.92 12.27 -27.41
C ASP A 239 -6.37 13.65 -26.91
N SER A 240 -7.40 14.25 -27.52
CA SER A 240 -7.91 15.57 -27.10
C SER A 240 -8.59 15.56 -25.75
N GLU A 241 -9.16 14.44 -25.31
CA GLU A 241 -10.04 14.36 -24.15
C GLU A 241 -9.47 13.49 -23.03
N LYS A 242 -8.72 12.44 -23.36
CA LYS A 242 -8.29 11.40 -22.44
C LYS A 242 -6.80 11.09 -22.55
N VAL A 243 -6.27 10.50 -21.47
CA VAL A 243 -4.91 9.95 -21.40
C VAL A 243 -5.01 8.51 -20.95
N LEU A 244 -4.33 7.62 -21.66
CA LEU A 244 -4.10 6.23 -21.31
C LEU A 244 -2.69 6.08 -20.74
N TYR A 245 -2.58 5.71 -19.49
CA TYR A 245 -1.34 5.33 -18.84
C TYR A 245 -1.21 3.81 -18.81
N GLU A 246 -0.01 3.29 -19.14
CA GLU A 246 0.38 1.91 -18.85
C GLU A 246 1.37 1.95 -17.69
N ILE A 247 1.02 1.25 -16.59
CA ILE A 247 1.75 1.30 -15.32
C ILE A 247 2.20 -0.09 -14.94
N GLN A 248 3.43 -0.20 -14.46
CA GLN A 248 3.98 -1.44 -13.91
C GLN A 248 4.48 -1.22 -12.50
N ALA A 249 4.01 -2.05 -11.57
CA ALA A 249 4.51 -2.11 -10.21
C ALA A 249 4.89 -3.57 -9.89
N LYS A 250 6.16 -3.78 -9.54
CA LYS A 250 6.70 -5.12 -9.31
C LYS A 250 7.06 -5.31 -7.85
N LYS A 251 6.72 -6.48 -7.31
CA LYS A 251 7.03 -6.85 -5.93
C LYS A 251 6.50 -5.84 -4.91
N VAL A 252 5.25 -5.38 -5.12
CA VAL A 252 4.54 -4.46 -4.22
C VAL A 252 3.32 -5.15 -3.59
N ARG A 253 2.83 -4.62 -2.46
CA ARG A 253 1.72 -5.23 -1.71
C ARG A 253 0.38 -4.71 -2.12
N ASP A 254 0.33 -3.49 -2.65
CA ASP A 254 -0.88 -2.80 -3.05
C ASP A 254 -0.64 -1.95 -4.28
N PHE A 255 -1.71 -1.47 -4.88
CA PHE A 255 -1.67 -0.55 -6.01
C PHE A 255 -2.63 0.62 -5.79
N ALA A 256 -2.07 1.78 -5.51
CA ALA A 256 -2.79 3.03 -5.31
C ALA A 256 -2.50 4.02 -6.42
N PHE A 257 -3.43 4.93 -6.68
CA PHE A 257 -3.20 6.11 -7.51
C PHE A 257 -4.03 7.30 -7.06
N ILE A 258 -3.47 8.49 -7.21
CA ILE A 258 -4.10 9.74 -6.84
C ILE A 258 -4.16 10.64 -8.06
N LEU A 259 -5.32 11.25 -8.30
CA LEU A 259 -5.57 12.14 -9.41
C LEU A 259 -5.76 13.57 -8.93
N SER A 260 -5.19 14.53 -9.67
CA SER A 260 -5.48 15.96 -9.50
C SER A 260 -5.21 16.72 -10.80
N ASP A 261 -6.05 17.69 -11.12
CA ASP A 261 -5.82 18.67 -12.18
C ASP A 261 -4.92 19.84 -11.70
N LYS A 262 -4.69 19.92 -10.38
CA LYS A 262 -3.88 20.97 -9.72
C LYS A 262 -2.41 20.58 -9.51
N PHE A 263 -2.02 19.33 -9.70
CA PHE A 263 -0.66 18.86 -9.39
C PHE A 263 0.45 19.64 -10.10
N LYS A 264 1.41 20.11 -9.31
CA LYS A 264 2.73 20.63 -9.72
C LYS A 264 3.75 19.53 -9.42
N ILE A 265 4.31 18.93 -10.48
CA ILE A 265 5.21 17.78 -10.34
C ILE A 265 6.65 18.28 -10.37
N LYS A 266 7.41 17.89 -9.35
CA LYS A 266 8.85 18.07 -9.31
C LYS A 266 9.54 16.71 -9.30
N LYS A 267 10.67 16.60 -9.99
CA LYS A 267 11.42 15.35 -10.13
C LYS A 267 12.86 15.55 -9.72
N ASP A 268 13.42 14.56 -9.05
CA ASP A 268 14.85 14.42 -8.73
C ASP A 268 15.23 12.94 -8.85
N THR A 269 16.48 12.62 -8.59
CA THR A 269 16.98 11.24 -8.61
C THR A 269 17.95 11.00 -7.46
N TYR A 270 17.96 9.77 -6.96
CA TYR A 270 18.95 9.29 -6.00
C TYR A 270 19.40 7.88 -6.38
N LYS A 271 20.68 7.67 -6.71
CA LYS A 271 21.27 6.35 -7.07
C LYS A 271 20.41 5.54 -8.06
N GLY A 272 19.79 6.19 -9.05
CA GLY A 272 18.93 5.55 -10.04
C GLY A 272 17.45 5.49 -9.67
N VAL A 273 17.07 5.80 -8.43
CA VAL A 273 15.68 5.93 -8.00
C VAL A 273 15.11 7.26 -8.47
N ASN A 274 14.01 7.26 -9.19
CA ASN A 274 13.26 8.46 -9.58
C ASN A 274 12.44 8.97 -8.40
N ILE A 275 12.78 10.15 -7.88
CA ILE A 275 12.02 10.82 -6.81
C ILE A 275 11.04 11.79 -7.46
N ASN A 276 9.74 11.54 -7.27
CA ASN A 276 8.68 12.40 -7.80
C ASN A 276 7.89 13.03 -6.66
N THR A 277 7.65 14.34 -6.71
CA THR A 277 6.78 15.00 -5.75
C THR A 277 5.63 15.68 -6.45
N TYR A 278 4.42 15.41 -6.00
CA TYR A 278 3.19 15.93 -6.53
C TYR A 278 2.62 16.94 -5.52
N ASN A 279 2.74 18.22 -5.84
CA ASN A 279 2.39 19.30 -4.92
C ASN A 279 1.15 20.03 -5.45
N LEU A 280 0.24 20.43 -4.56
CA LEU A 280 -0.95 21.21 -4.91
C LEU A 280 -0.62 22.71 -5.03
N ASN A 281 0.47 23.14 -4.41
CA ASN A 281 1.05 24.47 -4.57
C ASN A 281 2.57 24.38 -4.69
N GLU A 282 3.24 25.48 -5.06
CA GLU A 282 4.70 25.49 -5.27
C GLU A 282 5.50 25.79 -4.00
N LYS A 283 4.83 26.23 -2.92
CA LYS A 283 5.45 26.84 -1.74
C LYS A 283 6.37 25.90 -1.01
N LEU A 284 6.46 24.73 -0.95
CA LEU A 284 7.45 23.86 -0.30
C LEU A 284 7.93 22.73 -1.23
N SER A 285 7.64 22.84 -2.52
CA SER A 285 7.91 21.77 -3.47
C SER A 285 9.37 21.34 -3.53
N THR A 286 10.30 22.32 -3.43
CA THR A 286 11.74 22.03 -3.40
C THR A 286 12.16 21.31 -2.13
N GLU A 287 11.59 21.74 -1.01
CA GLU A 287 11.83 21.19 0.31
C GLU A 287 11.33 19.75 0.44
N VAL A 288 10.09 19.51 0.03
CA VAL A 288 9.48 18.17 0.00
C VAL A 288 10.31 17.21 -0.86
N THR A 289 10.77 17.67 -2.04
CA THR A 289 11.64 16.85 -2.90
C THR A 289 12.97 16.52 -2.20
N LYS A 290 13.54 17.49 -1.50
CA LYS A 290 14.78 17.29 -0.73
C LYS A 290 14.57 16.32 0.43
N ILE A 291 13.47 16.49 1.20
CA ILE A 291 13.14 15.60 2.32
C ILE A 291 12.95 14.15 1.81
N ALA A 292 12.18 13.95 0.74
CA ALA A 292 11.98 12.63 0.13
C ALA A 292 13.31 11.96 -0.27
N LYS A 293 14.20 12.72 -0.89
CA LYS A 293 15.53 12.24 -1.29
C LYS A 293 16.42 11.93 -0.08
N ASP A 294 16.46 12.81 0.93
CA ASP A 294 17.22 12.61 2.15
C ASP A 294 16.73 11.34 2.89
N SER A 295 15.41 11.14 2.98
CA SER A 295 14.81 9.97 3.64
C SER A 295 15.21 8.67 2.95
N ILE A 296 15.05 8.58 1.63
CA ILE A 296 15.49 7.40 0.85
C ILE A 296 16.99 7.16 1.04
N SER A 297 17.81 8.23 1.05
CA SER A 297 19.26 8.12 1.23
C SER A 297 19.63 7.60 2.62
N ILE A 298 19.04 8.18 3.66
CA ILE A 298 19.35 7.84 5.06
C ILE A 298 18.91 6.41 5.35
N PHE A 299 17.68 6.04 5.01
CA PHE A 299 17.19 4.67 5.30
C PHE A 299 17.88 3.61 4.45
N SER A 300 18.27 3.91 3.21
CA SER A 300 19.11 2.99 2.42
C SER A 300 20.45 2.71 3.09
N ASN A 301 21.07 3.69 3.71
CA ASN A 301 22.33 3.51 4.44
C ASN A 301 22.14 2.75 5.76
N LEU A 302 21.04 3.03 6.48
CA LEU A 302 20.78 2.42 7.79
C LEU A 302 20.33 0.96 7.69
N PHE A 303 19.44 0.64 6.72
CA PHE A 303 18.70 -0.62 6.72
C PHE A 303 18.97 -1.51 5.51
N GLY A 304 19.40 -0.94 4.39
CA GLY A 304 19.62 -1.63 3.11
C GLY A 304 19.07 -0.82 1.94
N GLU A 305 19.59 -1.07 0.74
CA GLU A 305 19.24 -0.27 -0.46
C GLU A 305 17.73 -0.32 -0.74
N TYR A 306 17.15 0.83 -1.07
CA TYR A 306 15.77 0.93 -1.54
C TYR A 306 15.60 0.13 -2.84
N PRO A 307 14.67 -0.85 -2.92
CA PRO A 307 14.72 -1.84 -3.98
C PRO A 307 13.91 -1.49 -5.23
N TYR A 308 13.25 -0.32 -5.25
CA TYR A 308 12.39 0.10 -6.36
C TYR A 308 13.03 1.23 -7.18
N ASP A 309 12.62 1.36 -8.45
CA ASP A 309 13.14 2.37 -9.38
C ASP A 309 12.48 3.75 -9.22
N THR A 310 11.44 3.85 -8.40
CA THR A 310 10.68 5.09 -8.22
C THR A 310 10.20 5.24 -6.79
N TYR A 311 10.06 6.49 -6.37
CA TYR A 311 9.44 6.88 -5.11
C TYR A 311 8.67 8.19 -5.30
N SER A 312 7.41 8.23 -4.87
CA SER A 312 6.52 9.38 -5.05
C SER A 312 5.97 9.88 -3.71
N VAL A 313 6.04 11.18 -3.48
CA VAL A 313 5.40 11.88 -2.34
C VAL A 313 4.29 12.76 -2.89
N ILE A 314 3.07 12.54 -2.43
CA ILE A 314 1.86 13.16 -2.99
C ILE A 314 1.10 13.95 -1.93
N ALA A 315 0.99 15.27 -2.14
CA ALA A 315 0.08 16.12 -1.35
C ALA A 315 -1.37 15.76 -1.69
N SER A 316 -2.19 15.50 -0.68
CA SER A 316 -3.53 14.99 -0.87
C SER A 316 -4.54 15.63 0.07
N ASP A 317 -5.82 15.68 -0.33
CA ASP A 317 -6.95 15.91 0.57
C ASP A 317 -7.07 14.67 1.48
N PHE A 318 -6.41 14.74 2.63
CA PHE A 318 -6.24 13.61 3.53
C PHE A 318 -5.94 14.13 4.94
N TYR A 319 -6.80 13.88 5.92
CA TYR A 319 -6.71 14.51 7.23
C TYR A 319 -5.90 13.69 8.28
N ILE A 320 -5.47 12.47 7.94
CA ILE A 320 -4.84 11.54 8.90
C ILE A 320 -3.31 11.77 9.03
N GLY A 321 -2.74 12.69 8.25
CA GLY A 321 -1.29 12.97 8.26
C GLY A 321 -0.56 12.35 7.08
N GLY A 322 -0.33 11.05 7.08
CA GLY A 322 0.33 10.34 5.99
C GLY A 322 -0.25 8.94 5.73
N MET A 323 0.21 8.30 4.64
CA MET A 323 -0.10 6.92 4.27
C MET A 323 0.95 6.36 3.32
N GLU A 324 1.38 5.14 3.55
CA GLU A 324 2.64 4.53 3.11
C GLU A 324 2.55 3.58 1.92
N TYR A 325 1.64 3.75 0.98
CA TYR A 325 1.54 2.81 -0.15
C TYR A 325 2.90 2.52 -0.81
N PRO A 326 3.14 1.30 -1.31
CA PRO A 326 4.43 0.94 -1.89
C PRO A 326 4.83 1.90 -3.03
N THR A 327 6.00 2.48 -2.93
CA THR A 327 6.57 3.47 -3.87
C THR A 327 5.80 4.80 -3.96
N LEU A 328 4.74 4.98 -3.17
CA LEU A 328 3.88 6.14 -3.16
C LEU A 328 3.41 6.45 -1.74
N VAL A 329 3.73 7.62 -1.23
CA VAL A 329 3.18 8.07 0.04
C VAL A 329 2.25 9.26 -0.15
N MET A 330 1.12 9.24 0.55
CA MET A 330 0.19 10.36 0.61
C MET A 330 0.53 11.21 1.83
N ILE A 331 0.49 12.51 1.68
CA ILE A 331 0.75 13.45 2.78
C ILE A 331 -0.39 14.48 2.80
N ASP A 332 -0.92 14.72 3.99
CA ASP A 332 -1.92 15.77 4.22
C ASP A 332 -1.44 17.11 3.67
N GLN A 333 -2.18 17.66 2.71
CA GLN A 333 -1.85 18.94 2.10
C GLN A 333 -1.87 20.11 3.10
N SER A 334 -2.59 19.98 4.20
CA SER A 334 -2.65 21.03 5.23
C SER A 334 -1.30 21.29 5.89
N LEU A 335 -0.40 20.30 5.88
CA LEU A 335 0.97 20.38 6.39
C LEU A 335 1.90 21.21 5.49
N TYR A 336 1.53 21.48 4.23
CA TYR A 336 2.38 22.19 3.26
C TYR A 336 2.41 23.69 3.50
N ASN A 337 2.81 24.10 4.70
CA ASN A 337 2.94 25.49 5.11
C ASN A 337 4.16 25.69 6.02
N GLU A 338 4.65 26.95 6.15
CA GLU A 338 5.87 27.25 6.90
C GLU A 338 5.78 26.99 8.41
N LYS A 339 4.56 26.99 8.99
CA LYS A 339 4.38 26.77 10.43
C LYS A 339 4.55 25.29 10.77
N ASP A 340 4.09 24.42 9.89
CA ASP A 340 4.05 22.98 10.09
C ASP A 340 5.22 22.25 9.39
N LYS A 341 6.23 23.00 8.93
CA LYS A 341 7.36 22.47 8.18
C LYS A 341 8.10 21.33 8.88
N PHE A 342 8.27 21.41 10.19
CA PHE A 342 8.87 20.33 10.98
C PHE A 342 7.97 19.08 10.95
N LEU A 343 6.66 19.26 11.14
CA LEU A 343 5.70 18.16 11.11
C LEU A 343 5.59 17.54 9.70
N LEU A 344 5.61 18.37 8.65
CA LEU A 344 5.66 17.89 7.27
C LEU A 344 6.89 17.02 7.02
N GLU A 345 8.08 17.45 7.48
CA GLU A 345 9.29 16.65 7.36
C GLU A 345 9.21 15.36 8.17
N TYR A 346 8.65 15.43 9.38
CA TYR A 346 8.44 14.27 10.24
C TYR A 346 7.56 13.22 9.58
N VAL A 347 6.40 13.63 9.08
CA VAL A 347 5.45 12.72 8.40
C VAL A 347 6.06 12.14 7.12
N ILE A 348 6.71 12.95 6.28
CA ILE A 348 7.37 12.42 5.07
C ILE A 348 8.46 11.39 5.42
N ALA A 349 9.25 11.63 6.46
CA ALA A 349 10.26 10.67 6.89
C ALA A 349 9.63 9.39 7.44
N HIS A 350 8.55 9.51 8.22
CA HIS A 350 7.78 8.38 8.74
C HIS A 350 7.22 7.52 7.58
N GLU A 351 6.45 8.10 6.68
CA GLU A 351 5.88 7.38 5.54
C GLU A 351 6.97 6.77 4.63
N THR A 352 8.13 7.44 4.53
CA THR A 352 9.26 6.87 3.78
C THR A 352 9.87 5.65 4.49
N ALA A 353 9.92 5.60 5.82
CA ALA A 353 10.46 4.45 6.53
C ALA A 353 9.62 3.19 6.36
N HIS A 354 8.32 3.32 6.19
CA HIS A 354 7.41 2.24 5.81
C HIS A 354 7.74 1.60 4.45
N GLN A 355 8.55 2.23 3.61
CA GLN A 355 9.02 1.56 2.40
C GLN A 355 9.93 0.36 2.72
N TRP A 356 10.54 0.31 3.92
CA TRP A 356 11.25 -0.85 4.47
C TRP A 356 10.32 -1.72 5.32
N TRP A 357 9.57 -1.08 6.26
CA TRP A 357 8.73 -1.72 7.27
C TRP A 357 7.24 -1.59 6.91
N TYR A 358 6.79 -2.28 5.93
CA TYR A 358 5.50 -2.48 5.27
C TYR A 358 5.70 -2.84 3.79
N SER A 359 6.19 -1.92 2.95
CA SER A 359 6.25 -2.18 1.49
C SER A 359 7.11 -3.38 1.17
N VAL A 360 8.32 -3.47 1.75
CA VAL A 360 9.27 -4.57 1.50
C VAL A 360 9.05 -5.72 2.48
N ILE A 361 8.98 -5.45 3.78
CA ILE A 361 8.67 -6.46 4.79
C ILE A 361 7.27 -6.18 5.33
N GLY A 362 6.29 -7.00 4.99
CA GLY A 362 4.93 -6.82 5.46
C GLY A 362 4.60 -7.62 6.71
N ASN A 363 3.52 -7.25 7.34
CA ASN A 363 2.94 -7.90 8.52
C ASN A 363 1.42 -7.83 8.46
N ASP A 364 0.75 -8.48 9.39
CA ASP A 364 -0.68 -8.32 9.65
C ASP A 364 -0.85 -7.07 10.52
N GLU A 365 -1.08 -5.92 9.89
CA GLU A 365 -1.17 -4.60 10.54
C GLU A 365 -2.32 -4.51 11.56
N ILE A 366 -3.36 -5.31 11.42
CA ILE A 366 -4.43 -5.40 12.42
C ILE A 366 -3.97 -6.17 13.65
N SER A 367 -3.30 -7.32 13.48
CA SER A 367 -2.92 -8.18 14.60
C SER A 367 -1.65 -7.74 15.32
N GLU A 368 -0.68 -7.24 14.56
CA GLU A 368 0.67 -6.94 15.03
C GLU A 368 1.16 -5.59 14.47
N PRO A 369 0.42 -4.48 14.71
CA PRO A 369 0.75 -3.16 14.16
C PRO A 369 2.09 -2.61 14.65
N TRP A 370 2.61 -3.13 15.73
CA TRP A 370 3.90 -2.70 16.28
C TRP A 370 5.10 -3.06 15.39
N LEU A 371 4.95 -4.08 14.52
CA LEU A 371 6.04 -4.55 13.65
C LEU A 371 6.43 -3.52 12.59
N ASP A 372 5.46 -2.79 12.08
CA ASP A 372 5.68 -1.71 11.14
C ASP A 372 5.70 -0.34 11.82
N GLU A 373 4.68 0.00 12.58
CA GLU A 373 4.51 1.34 13.13
C GLU A 373 5.53 1.72 14.21
N ALA A 374 5.80 0.81 15.16
CA ALA A 374 6.78 1.12 16.20
C ALA A 374 8.21 1.23 15.64
N LEU A 375 8.53 0.35 14.69
CA LEU A 375 9.83 0.37 14.03
C LEU A 375 9.97 1.56 13.10
N THR A 376 8.91 1.95 12.39
CA THR A 376 8.87 3.15 11.55
C THR A 376 8.97 4.43 12.36
N GLU A 377 8.26 4.51 13.48
CA GLU A 377 8.33 5.69 14.35
C GLU A 377 9.75 5.86 14.95
N TYR A 378 10.38 4.76 15.35
CA TYR A 378 11.79 4.83 15.76
C TYR A 378 12.73 5.16 14.60
N SER A 379 12.47 4.65 13.41
CA SER A 379 13.24 5.00 12.21
C SER A 379 13.14 6.48 11.89
N THR A 380 12.00 7.10 12.16
CA THR A 380 11.82 8.56 12.04
C THR A 380 12.73 9.32 13.00
N VAL A 381 12.86 8.87 14.24
CA VAL A 381 13.86 9.44 15.18
C VAL A 381 15.27 9.29 14.62
N LEU A 382 15.62 8.13 14.07
CA LEU A 382 16.92 7.87 13.45
C LEU A 382 17.19 8.78 12.24
N TYR A 383 16.16 9.06 11.42
CA TYR A 383 16.28 10.04 10.34
C TYR A 383 16.71 11.41 10.83
N PHE A 384 16.07 11.91 11.90
CA PHE A 384 16.42 13.21 12.48
C PHE A 384 17.79 13.17 13.17
N GLU A 385 18.17 12.05 13.78
CA GLU A 385 19.50 11.86 14.35
C GLU A 385 20.60 11.92 13.27
N GLU A 386 20.41 11.23 12.16
CA GLU A 386 21.37 11.20 11.05
C GLU A 386 21.47 12.56 10.33
N LYS A 387 20.32 13.22 10.13
CA LYS A 387 20.28 14.47 9.37
C LYS A 387 20.71 15.69 10.18
N TYR A 388 20.34 15.75 11.46
CA TYR A 388 20.50 16.93 12.31
C TYR A 388 21.37 16.70 13.53
N GLY A 389 21.85 15.48 13.75
CA GLY A 389 22.73 15.10 14.84
C GLY A 389 22.03 14.47 16.04
N LYS A 390 22.80 13.75 16.85
CA LYS A 390 22.32 12.96 18.02
C LYS A 390 21.52 13.76 19.05
N GLU A 391 21.78 15.08 19.16
CA GLU A 391 21.02 15.94 20.07
C GLU A 391 19.54 16.07 19.64
N VAL A 392 19.27 16.13 18.34
CA VAL A 392 17.90 16.25 17.83
C VAL A 392 17.13 14.95 18.06
N GLY A 393 17.73 13.79 17.76
CA GLY A 393 17.15 12.50 18.09
C GLY A 393 16.85 12.35 19.59
N SER A 394 17.80 12.75 20.45
CA SER A 394 17.61 12.72 21.91
C SER A 394 16.48 13.64 22.39
N LYS A 395 16.25 14.80 21.74
CA LYS A 395 15.12 15.67 22.06
C LYS A 395 13.79 15.04 21.68
N LEU A 396 13.71 14.37 20.53
CA LEU A 396 12.51 13.62 20.13
C LEU A 396 12.17 12.52 21.14
N ILE A 397 13.14 11.71 21.51
CA ILE A 397 12.97 10.67 22.55
C ILE A 397 12.45 11.27 23.87
N LYS A 398 13.04 12.38 24.34
CA LYS A 398 12.55 13.05 25.55
C LYS A 398 11.12 13.56 25.40
N THR A 399 10.73 14.03 24.23
CA THR A 399 9.35 14.46 23.96
C THR A 399 8.39 13.26 24.05
N MET A 400 8.74 12.13 23.45
CA MET A 400 8.00 10.88 23.54
C MET A 400 7.87 10.38 24.99
N GLU A 401 8.95 10.43 25.78
CA GLU A 401 8.92 10.10 27.20
C GLU A 401 7.97 11.01 27.99
N MET A 402 7.90 12.31 27.65
CA MET A 402 6.95 13.23 28.31
C MET A 402 5.50 12.94 27.91
N GLN A 403 5.22 12.59 26.66
CA GLN A 403 3.88 12.25 26.19
C GLN A 403 3.32 11.00 26.86
N THR A 404 4.16 10.02 27.13
CA THR A 404 3.75 8.74 27.72
C THR A 404 3.71 8.74 29.25
N ARG A 405 4.32 9.73 29.93
CA ARG A 405 4.51 9.75 31.38
C ARG A 405 3.24 9.57 32.22
N ASN A 406 2.12 10.11 31.76
CA ASN A 406 0.82 10.07 32.46
C ASN A 406 -0.20 9.13 31.79
N HIS A 407 0.26 8.40 30.77
CA HIS A 407 -0.61 7.47 30.06
C HIS A 407 -0.51 6.08 30.73
N SER A 408 -1.69 5.47 31.02
CA SER A 408 -1.71 4.10 31.57
C SER A 408 -1.01 3.17 30.58
N SER A 409 -0.04 2.41 31.09
CA SER A 409 0.70 1.49 30.28
C SER A 409 -0.21 0.38 29.75
N GLU A 410 -0.42 0.34 28.45
CA GLU A 410 -1.02 -0.80 27.77
C GLU A 410 0.05 -1.52 26.94
N ASP A 411 -0.18 -2.80 26.66
CA ASP A 411 0.74 -3.63 25.90
C ASP A 411 0.82 -3.16 24.44
N ILE A 412 2.01 -2.92 23.92
CA ILE A 412 2.24 -2.54 22.53
C ILE A 412 1.95 -3.68 21.54
N PHE A 413 1.90 -4.92 22.01
CA PHE A 413 1.66 -6.11 21.20
C PHE A 413 0.19 -6.42 20.94
N LYS A 414 -0.72 -5.50 21.30
CA LYS A 414 -2.15 -5.66 21.05
C LYS A 414 -2.50 -5.48 19.58
N ALA A 415 -3.56 -6.16 19.16
CA ALA A 415 -4.21 -5.86 17.89
C ALA A 415 -4.88 -4.48 17.92
N THR A 416 -5.01 -3.83 16.76
CA THR A 416 -5.64 -2.50 16.63
C THR A 416 -7.02 -2.43 17.28
N THR A 417 -7.82 -3.49 17.15
CA THR A 417 -9.18 -3.62 17.73
C THR A 417 -9.23 -3.69 19.26
N GLN A 418 -8.08 -3.79 19.93
CA GLN A 418 -8.00 -3.87 21.39
C GLN A 418 -7.67 -2.52 22.05
N TYR A 419 -7.38 -1.49 21.26
CA TYR A 419 -7.19 -0.13 21.75
C TYR A 419 -8.52 0.61 21.85
N LYS A 420 -8.60 1.60 22.73
CA LYS A 420 -9.86 2.33 23.03
C LYS A 420 -10.26 3.29 21.91
N ASN A 421 -9.27 3.90 21.29
CA ASN A 421 -9.39 4.89 20.21
C ASN A 421 -8.03 5.12 19.56
N SER A 422 -7.98 5.92 18.49
CA SER A 422 -6.76 6.26 17.76
C SER A 422 -5.70 6.95 18.62
N ILE A 423 -6.07 7.73 19.62
CA ILE A 423 -5.10 8.37 20.54
C ILE A 423 -4.42 7.31 21.42
N ASP A 424 -5.19 6.39 21.99
CA ASP A 424 -4.66 5.30 22.80
C ASP A 424 -3.75 4.39 21.98
N TYR A 425 -4.17 4.07 20.74
CA TYR A 425 -3.38 3.33 19.76
C TYR A 425 -2.04 4.03 19.47
N SER A 426 -2.08 5.30 19.10
CA SER A 426 -0.90 6.09 18.74
C SER A 426 0.11 6.19 19.89
N LEU A 427 -0.36 6.46 21.12
CA LEU A 427 0.53 6.56 22.28
C LEU A 427 1.20 5.23 22.62
N ASN A 428 0.52 4.10 22.42
CA ASN A 428 1.09 2.79 22.74
C ASN A 428 1.94 2.24 21.59
N VAL A 429 1.42 2.17 20.38
CA VAL A 429 2.11 1.50 19.27
C VAL A 429 3.24 2.38 18.72
N TYR A 430 2.98 3.65 18.44
CA TYR A 430 3.99 4.57 17.90
C TYR A 430 4.95 5.03 18.99
N THR A 431 4.43 5.80 19.96
CA THR A 431 5.29 6.50 20.92
C THR A 431 6.03 5.56 21.85
N LYS A 432 5.32 4.65 22.55
CA LYS A 432 5.98 3.67 23.43
C LYS A 432 6.76 2.62 22.62
N GLY A 433 6.25 2.23 21.45
CA GLY A 433 6.95 1.33 20.53
C GLY A 433 8.31 1.88 20.13
N ALA A 434 8.39 3.14 19.72
CA ALA A 434 9.67 3.80 19.42
C ALA A 434 10.59 3.88 20.63
N LEU A 435 10.08 4.18 21.82
CA LEU A 435 10.85 4.17 23.05
C LEU A 435 11.40 2.78 23.38
N ALA A 436 10.62 1.72 23.15
CA ALA A 436 11.06 0.35 23.35
C ALA A 436 12.22 -0.01 22.41
N PHE A 437 12.15 0.35 21.11
CA PHE A 437 13.27 0.15 20.19
C PHE A 437 14.51 0.98 20.55
N ASN A 438 14.32 2.19 21.08
CA ASN A 438 15.42 2.98 21.60
C ASN A 438 16.12 2.28 22.79
N GLU A 439 15.38 1.63 23.67
CA GLU A 439 15.96 0.83 24.77
C GLU A 439 16.66 -0.42 24.26
N VAL A 440 16.11 -1.09 23.25
CA VAL A 440 16.81 -2.22 22.59
C VAL A 440 18.18 -1.72 22.09
N ARG A 441 18.22 -0.62 21.32
CA ARG A 441 19.48 -0.04 20.82
C ARG A 441 20.46 0.33 21.92
N LYS A 442 19.99 0.94 23.02
CA LYS A 442 20.85 1.26 24.19
C LYS A 442 21.46 0.03 24.84
N LYS A 443 20.69 -1.06 24.95
CA LYS A 443 21.16 -2.32 25.60
C LYS A 443 22.14 -3.09 24.73
N VAL A 444 21.93 -3.14 23.41
CA VAL A 444 22.75 -3.95 22.50
C VAL A 444 23.87 -3.16 21.81
N GLY A 445 23.79 -1.83 21.79
CA GLY A 445 24.70 -0.92 21.09
C GLY A 445 24.36 -0.72 19.61
N ASP A 446 24.89 0.36 19.02
CA ASP A 446 24.59 0.79 17.64
C ASP A 446 24.92 -0.32 16.61
N GLU A 447 26.11 -0.90 16.71
CA GLU A 447 26.61 -1.92 15.77
C GLU A 447 25.64 -3.10 15.67
N VAL A 448 25.36 -3.75 16.80
CA VAL A 448 24.47 -4.93 16.85
C VAL A 448 23.05 -4.57 16.43
N PHE A 449 22.55 -3.40 16.82
CA PHE A 449 21.21 -2.94 16.46
C PHE A 449 21.07 -2.81 14.95
N PHE A 450 21.91 -2.02 14.29
CA PHE A 450 21.81 -1.79 12.85
C PHE A 450 22.15 -3.01 12.01
N GLU A 451 23.10 -3.84 12.42
CA GLU A 451 23.37 -5.10 11.74
C GLU A 451 22.18 -6.06 11.81
N THR A 452 21.46 -6.10 12.93
CA THR A 452 20.28 -6.95 13.07
C THR A 452 19.12 -6.45 12.21
N LEU A 453 18.89 -5.13 12.11
CA LEU A 453 17.87 -4.58 11.23
C LEU A 453 18.22 -4.79 9.74
N LYS A 454 19.49 -4.70 9.36
CA LYS A 454 19.94 -5.04 8.00
C LYS A 454 19.73 -6.54 7.68
N GLU A 455 20.00 -7.40 8.66
CA GLU A 455 19.76 -8.84 8.52
C GLU A 455 18.25 -9.12 8.41
N TYR A 456 17.42 -8.45 9.22
CA TYR A 456 15.95 -8.51 9.12
C TYR A 456 15.47 -8.15 7.72
N TYR A 457 15.90 -7.00 7.20
CA TYR A 457 15.60 -6.55 5.87
C TYR A 457 16.01 -7.56 4.79
N ASN A 458 17.26 -7.98 4.78
CA ASN A 458 17.79 -8.90 3.76
C ASN A 458 17.16 -10.29 3.81
N THR A 459 16.81 -10.78 5.00
CA THR A 459 16.23 -12.12 5.19
C THR A 459 14.78 -12.17 4.73
N TYR A 460 14.02 -11.10 4.98
CA TYR A 460 12.58 -11.11 4.81
C TYR A 460 12.07 -10.19 3.68
N MET A 461 12.96 -9.71 2.81
CA MET A 461 12.54 -8.90 1.66
C MET A 461 11.40 -9.55 0.90
N PHE A 462 10.33 -8.78 0.68
CA PHE A 462 9.13 -9.18 -0.07
C PHE A 462 8.34 -10.35 0.54
N GLN A 463 8.47 -10.56 1.85
CA GLN A 463 7.74 -11.56 2.61
C GLN A 463 6.85 -10.91 3.67
N ASN A 464 5.88 -11.68 4.18
CA ASN A 464 5.14 -11.35 5.38
C ASN A 464 5.83 -11.95 6.60
N VAL A 465 5.98 -11.15 7.64
CA VAL A 465 6.62 -11.51 8.91
C VAL A 465 5.63 -11.33 10.05
N ASN A 466 5.71 -12.18 11.07
CA ASN A 466 5.01 -12.03 12.33
C ASN A 466 6.00 -11.78 13.47
N GLY A 467 5.49 -11.37 14.63
CA GLY A 467 6.30 -11.08 15.81
C GLY A 467 7.21 -12.22 16.20
N ALA A 468 6.75 -13.47 16.08
CA ALA A 468 7.58 -14.64 16.42
C ALA A 468 8.84 -14.75 15.55
N LYS A 469 8.73 -14.51 14.24
CA LYS A 469 9.90 -14.51 13.34
C LYS A 469 10.85 -13.35 13.62
N PHE A 470 10.29 -12.17 13.96
CA PHE A 470 11.10 -11.02 14.34
C PHE A 470 11.89 -11.30 15.62
N VAL A 471 11.22 -11.80 16.65
CA VAL A 471 11.83 -12.16 17.94
C VAL A 471 12.90 -13.27 17.78
N ASP A 472 12.62 -14.30 16.97
CA ASP A 472 13.57 -15.38 16.70
C ASP A 472 14.89 -14.88 16.08
N LEU A 473 14.84 -13.84 15.24
CA LEU A 473 16.03 -13.23 14.68
C LEU A 473 16.95 -12.63 15.76
N TRP A 474 16.38 -11.95 16.76
CA TRP A 474 17.12 -11.37 17.89
C TRP A 474 17.62 -12.44 18.84
N ASN A 475 16.80 -13.46 19.13
CA ASN A 475 17.17 -14.58 19.96
C ASN A 475 18.39 -15.36 19.42
N LYS A 476 18.52 -15.52 18.11
CA LYS A 476 19.71 -16.11 17.45
C LYS A 476 21.00 -15.35 17.72
N LYS A 477 20.91 -14.07 18.08
CA LYS A 477 22.04 -13.23 18.51
C LYS A 477 22.22 -13.22 20.04
N GLY A 478 21.43 -13.98 20.76
CA GLY A 478 21.48 -14.04 22.26
C GLY A 478 20.79 -12.85 22.92
N ILE A 479 19.89 -12.15 22.18
CA ILE A 479 19.17 -10.96 22.66
C ILE A 479 17.72 -11.32 22.86
N ASP A 480 17.25 -11.33 24.11
CA ASP A 480 15.86 -11.51 24.49
C ASP A 480 15.11 -10.16 24.31
N ILE A 481 14.69 -9.90 23.06
CA ILE A 481 14.04 -8.64 22.70
C ILE A 481 12.64 -8.52 23.35
N ASP A 482 11.91 -9.61 23.49
CA ASP A 482 10.59 -9.63 24.16
C ASP A 482 10.70 -9.13 25.59
N LYS A 483 11.73 -9.61 26.32
CA LYS A 483 11.99 -9.13 27.67
C LYS A 483 12.30 -7.64 27.68
N ILE A 484 13.16 -7.16 26.76
CA ILE A 484 13.53 -5.74 26.71
C ILE A 484 12.30 -4.86 26.44
N ILE A 485 11.49 -5.24 25.47
CA ILE A 485 10.27 -4.48 25.10
C ILE A 485 9.23 -4.59 26.22
N SER A 486 9.07 -5.76 26.83
CA SER A 486 8.09 -5.95 27.91
C SER A 486 8.43 -5.21 29.20
N GLU A 487 9.69 -4.86 29.44
CA GLU A 487 10.09 -3.99 30.54
C GLU A 487 9.60 -2.54 30.36
N TYR A 488 9.14 -2.21 29.15
CA TYR A 488 8.61 -0.89 28.77
C TYR A 488 7.07 -0.78 28.91
N LYS A 489 6.44 -1.78 29.53
CA LYS A 489 4.99 -1.81 29.84
C LYS A 489 4.60 -0.77 30.87
#